data_9ce0ecb6ff4725db0df7c6f54b9746a9
#
_entry.id   9ce0ecb6ff4725db0df7c6f54b9746a9
#
_cell.length_a   1.000
_cell.length_b   1.000
_cell.length_c   1.000
_cell.angle_alpha   90.00
_cell.angle_beta   90.00
_cell.angle_gamma   90.00
#
_symmetry.space_group_name_H-M   'P 1'
#
loop_
_entity.id
_entity.type
_entity.pdbx_description
1 polymer ?
#
loop_
_entity_poly.entity_id
_entity_poly.type
_entity_poly.pdbx_seq_one_letter_code
_entity_poly.pdbx_strand_id
1 'polypeptide(L)'
;MSLIYKILSGESKRLLKLYQVEKVTKIPEWVDDIVLNDGHKYMEAHDHKWLQWNLDCNFRGLPRDIQSFYIIKKGNEPIGFFMTKERFREKAGGALKNVHIGSIVEWGSKDEKKLGESEIYKMALTTFSADVDIIEAATADNDTVKKMKMCGFIPHGFAHIGLKDKKKAYKDASDINLWRVRYGYADVILT
;
A
#
# COMPACT_ATOMS: atom_id res chain seq x y z
N MET A 1 13.89 -3.67 22.20
CA MET A 1 13.65 -4.00 20.76
C MET A 1 13.10 -5.41 20.69
N SER A 2 11.86 -5.61 20.17
CA SER A 2 11.21 -6.91 20.18
C SER A 2 11.91 -7.91 19.25
N LEU A 3 11.79 -9.21 19.56
CA LEU A 3 12.32 -10.29 18.73
C LEU A 3 11.76 -10.25 17.30
N ILE A 4 10.48 -9.92 17.16
CA ILE A 4 9.78 -9.77 15.87
C ILE A 4 10.45 -8.69 15.02
N TYR A 5 10.77 -7.53 15.59
CA TYR A 5 11.46 -6.45 14.87
C TYR A 5 12.85 -6.88 14.36
N LYS A 6 13.60 -7.66 15.16
CA LYS A 6 14.91 -8.18 14.73
C LYS A 6 14.80 -9.15 13.57
N ILE A 7 13.79 -10.05 13.59
CA ILE A 7 13.55 -11.02 12.52
C ILE A 7 13.17 -10.27 11.23
N LEU A 8 12.19 -9.37 11.30
CA LEU A 8 11.74 -8.58 10.14
C LEU A 8 12.87 -7.74 9.55
N SER A 9 13.69 -7.11 10.38
CA SER A 9 14.85 -6.32 9.92
C SER A 9 15.92 -7.18 9.23
N GLY A 10 16.12 -8.40 9.69
CA GLY A 10 17.05 -9.37 9.07
C GLY A 10 16.56 -9.81 7.68
N GLU A 11 15.28 -10.15 7.57
CA GLU A 11 14.67 -10.54 6.30
C GLU A 11 14.62 -9.38 5.30
N SER A 12 14.26 -8.17 5.74
CA SER A 12 14.27 -6.99 4.89
C SER A 12 15.68 -6.70 4.33
N LYS A 13 16.71 -6.80 5.16
CA LYS A 13 18.11 -6.66 4.71
C LYS A 13 18.50 -7.70 3.66
N ARG A 14 18.00 -8.94 3.79
CA ARG A 14 18.23 -9.98 2.78
C ARG A 14 17.53 -9.64 1.47
N LEU A 15 16.29 -9.17 1.53
CA LEU A 15 15.52 -8.76 0.35
C LEU A 15 16.18 -7.60 -0.39
N LEU A 16 16.68 -6.59 0.32
CA LEU A 16 17.39 -5.44 -0.26
C LEU A 16 18.75 -5.81 -0.89
N LYS A 17 19.27 -7.03 -0.67
CA LYS A 17 20.40 -7.56 -1.44
C LYS A 17 19.98 -8.25 -2.73
N LEU A 18 18.73 -8.74 -2.78
CA LEU A 18 18.19 -9.47 -3.95
C LEU A 18 17.45 -8.52 -4.91
N TYR A 19 16.85 -7.48 -4.37
CA TYR A 19 16.02 -6.51 -5.08
C TYR A 19 16.53 -5.09 -4.86
N GLN A 20 16.51 -4.31 -5.91
CA GLN A 20 16.75 -2.88 -5.83
C GLN A 20 15.40 -2.17 -5.67
N VAL A 21 15.28 -1.30 -4.65
CA VAL A 21 14.12 -0.44 -4.42
C VAL A 21 14.51 0.97 -4.81
N GLU A 22 13.86 1.50 -5.83
CA GLU A 22 14.16 2.82 -6.41
C GLU A 22 12.97 3.75 -6.24
N LYS A 23 13.17 4.87 -5.56
CA LYS A 23 12.16 5.95 -5.47
C LYS A 23 12.13 6.72 -6.79
N VAL A 24 10.93 6.89 -7.35
CA VAL A 24 10.74 7.61 -8.61
C VAL A 24 9.75 8.75 -8.43
N THR A 25 9.91 9.78 -9.27
CA THR A 25 8.99 10.93 -9.34
C THR A 25 8.02 10.83 -10.51
N LYS A 26 8.33 9.98 -11.49
CA LYS A 26 7.46 9.71 -12.64
C LYS A 26 7.09 8.23 -12.65
N ILE A 27 5.79 7.96 -12.60
CA ILE A 27 5.27 6.59 -12.58
C ILE A 27 5.19 6.05 -14.00
N PRO A 28 5.83 4.92 -14.31
CA PRO A 28 5.85 4.38 -15.66
C PRO A 28 4.53 3.65 -16.01
N GLU A 29 4.16 3.68 -17.28
CA GLU A 29 2.90 3.10 -17.80
C GLU A 29 2.77 1.59 -17.58
N TRP A 30 3.88 0.83 -17.47
CA TRP A 30 3.80 -0.61 -17.22
C TRP A 30 3.16 -0.99 -15.88
N VAL A 31 2.99 -0.03 -14.97
CA VAL A 31 2.27 -0.22 -13.69
C VAL A 31 0.81 -0.59 -13.96
N ASP A 32 0.23 -0.12 -15.06
CA ASP A 32 -1.14 -0.44 -15.47
C ASP A 32 -1.34 -1.93 -15.72
N ASP A 33 -0.33 -2.60 -16.27
CA ASP A 33 -0.38 -4.06 -16.50
C ASP A 33 -0.55 -4.84 -15.20
N ILE A 34 -0.03 -4.32 -14.09
CA ILE A 34 -0.18 -4.93 -12.77
C ILE A 34 -1.53 -4.55 -12.16
N VAL A 35 -1.85 -3.25 -12.15
CA VAL A 35 -3.03 -2.74 -11.44
C VAL A 35 -4.33 -3.21 -12.10
N LEU A 36 -4.39 -3.15 -13.44
CA LEU A 36 -5.63 -3.44 -14.17
C LEU A 36 -5.85 -4.95 -14.40
N ASN A 37 -4.82 -5.78 -14.19
CA ASN A 37 -4.87 -7.23 -14.44
C ASN A 37 -4.62 -8.07 -13.17
N ASP A 38 -4.91 -7.55 -11.99
CA ASP A 38 -4.67 -8.24 -10.72
C ASP A 38 -5.64 -9.41 -10.41
N GLY A 39 -6.62 -9.64 -11.30
CA GLY A 39 -7.55 -10.75 -11.22
C GLY A 39 -8.83 -10.49 -10.44
N HIS A 40 -9.00 -9.37 -9.76
CA HIS A 40 -10.25 -9.01 -9.12
C HIS A 40 -11.30 -8.56 -10.14
N LYS A 41 -12.57 -8.92 -9.89
CA LYS A 41 -13.68 -8.54 -10.76
C LYS A 41 -14.05 -7.07 -10.66
N TYR A 42 -13.91 -6.52 -9.45
CA TYR A 42 -14.25 -5.14 -9.14
C TYR A 42 -13.06 -4.43 -8.53
N MET A 43 -12.78 -3.23 -9.03
CA MET A 43 -11.76 -2.34 -8.49
C MET A 43 -12.07 -0.90 -8.86
N GLU A 44 -11.57 0.05 -8.09
CA GLU A 44 -11.31 1.39 -8.57
C GLU A 44 -10.01 1.37 -9.37
N ALA A 45 -10.03 1.90 -10.58
CA ALA A 45 -8.87 1.84 -11.47
C ALA A 45 -7.82 2.87 -11.04
N HIS A 46 -6.82 2.42 -10.30
CA HIS A 46 -5.66 3.21 -9.92
C HIS A 46 -4.55 3.05 -10.96
N ASP A 47 -4.81 3.48 -12.21
CA ASP A 47 -3.83 3.46 -13.28
C ASP A 47 -2.63 4.39 -12.98
N HIS A 48 -1.58 4.33 -13.82
CA HIS A 48 -0.39 5.15 -13.61
C HIS A 48 -0.70 6.66 -13.58
N LYS A 49 -1.76 7.12 -14.26
CA LYS A 49 -2.16 8.54 -14.26
C LYS A 49 -2.78 8.94 -12.94
N TRP A 50 -3.65 8.09 -12.40
CA TRP A 50 -4.26 8.29 -11.08
C TRP A 50 -3.17 8.26 -9.99
N LEU A 51 -2.27 7.28 -10.04
CA LEU A 51 -1.16 7.18 -9.10
C LEU A 51 -0.22 8.39 -9.20
N GLN A 52 0.07 8.87 -10.43
CA GLN A 52 0.89 10.07 -10.63
C GLN A 52 0.22 11.30 -10.06
N TRP A 53 -1.08 11.49 -10.35
CA TRP A 53 -1.85 12.58 -9.78
C TRP A 53 -1.82 12.53 -8.24
N ASN A 54 -1.98 11.35 -7.64
CA ASN A 54 -1.90 11.17 -6.20
C ASN A 54 -0.50 11.50 -5.66
N LEU A 55 0.55 11.08 -6.34
CA LEU A 55 1.94 11.36 -5.98
C LEU A 55 2.26 12.87 -6.01
N ASP A 56 1.72 13.58 -7.00
CA ASP A 56 2.01 15.00 -7.22
C ASP A 56 1.17 15.92 -6.30
N CYS A 57 0.05 15.41 -5.77
CA CYS A 57 -0.89 16.19 -4.98
C CYS A 57 -0.61 16.10 -3.49
N ASN A 58 -0.27 17.23 -2.89
CA ASN A 58 -0.37 17.42 -1.44
C ASN A 58 -1.70 18.12 -1.13
N PHE A 59 -2.78 17.35 -0.99
CA PHE A 59 -4.14 17.86 -0.84
C PHE A 59 -4.35 18.79 0.34
N ARG A 60 -3.50 18.72 1.37
CA ARG A 60 -3.58 19.57 2.54
C ARG A 60 -2.56 20.69 2.53
N GLY A 61 -1.61 20.66 1.62
CA GLY A 61 -0.48 21.59 1.64
C GLY A 61 0.37 21.48 2.91
N LEU A 62 0.25 20.38 3.65
CA LEU A 62 0.98 20.18 4.89
C LEU A 62 2.41 19.73 4.59
N PRO A 63 3.43 20.41 5.10
CA PRO A 63 4.83 20.12 4.76
C PRO A 63 5.33 18.74 5.23
N ARG A 64 4.56 18.08 6.12
CA ARG A 64 4.86 16.75 6.65
C ARG A 64 4.06 15.62 5.99
N ASP A 65 3.19 15.93 5.02
CA ASP A 65 2.47 14.94 4.24
C ASP A 65 3.31 14.60 3.01
N ILE A 66 3.95 13.44 3.02
CA ILE A 66 4.88 13.00 1.98
C ILE A 66 4.33 11.75 1.31
N GLN A 67 4.17 11.80 0.00
CA GLN A 67 3.87 10.63 -0.80
C GLN A 67 5.12 10.18 -1.55
N SER A 68 5.29 8.87 -1.69
CA SER A 68 6.47 8.29 -2.33
C SER A 68 6.09 7.06 -3.12
N PHE A 69 6.59 6.97 -4.34
CA PHE A 69 6.40 5.80 -5.20
C PHE A 69 7.74 5.10 -5.43
N TYR A 70 7.72 3.78 -5.32
CA TYR A 70 8.92 2.95 -5.42
C TYR A 70 8.74 1.85 -6.45
N ILE A 71 9.75 1.66 -7.29
CA ILE A 71 9.86 0.54 -8.21
C ILE A 71 10.77 -0.51 -7.59
N ILE A 72 10.37 -1.77 -7.67
CA ILE A 72 11.17 -2.92 -7.26
C ILE A 72 11.75 -3.55 -8.51
N LYS A 73 13.08 -3.67 -8.54
CA LYS A 73 13.83 -4.26 -9.65
C LYS A 73 14.58 -5.52 -9.20
N LYS A 74 14.68 -6.49 -10.10
CA LYS A 74 15.62 -7.63 -9.97
C LYS A 74 16.65 -7.52 -11.10
N GLY A 75 17.88 -7.17 -10.76
CA GLY A 75 18.82 -6.67 -11.76
C GLY A 75 18.30 -5.40 -12.40
N ASN A 76 18.17 -5.36 -13.73
CA ASN A 76 17.65 -4.21 -14.47
C ASN A 76 16.15 -4.32 -14.78
N GLU A 77 15.49 -5.43 -14.44
CA GLU A 77 14.08 -5.68 -14.75
C GLU A 77 13.17 -5.13 -13.66
N PRO A 78 12.22 -4.22 -13.97
CA PRO A 78 11.20 -3.82 -13.03
C PRO A 78 10.15 -4.94 -12.90
N ILE A 79 9.95 -5.42 -11.66
CA ILE A 79 9.10 -6.58 -11.38
C ILE A 79 7.92 -6.28 -10.46
N GLY A 80 7.91 -5.10 -9.81
CA GLY A 80 6.83 -4.70 -8.92
C GLY A 80 6.98 -3.25 -8.48
N PHE A 81 6.04 -2.81 -7.68
CA PHE A 81 6.02 -1.47 -7.11
C PHE A 81 5.29 -1.43 -5.77
N PHE A 82 5.48 -0.34 -5.04
CA PHE A 82 4.62 0.07 -3.94
C PHE A 82 4.62 1.59 -3.80
N MET A 83 3.55 2.10 -3.20
CA MET A 83 3.36 3.50 -2.89
C MET A 83 3.13 3.67 -1.39
N THR A 84 3.79 4.64 -0.79
CA THR A 84 3.67 4.97 0.63
C THR A 84 3.23 6.41 0.82
N LYS A 85 2.58 6.66 1.95
CA LYS A 85 2.27 8.01 2.43
C LYS A 85 2.72 8.14 3.88
N GLU A 86 3.38 9.24 4.21
CA GLU A 86 3.65 9.66 5.58
C GLU A 86 2.85 10.91 5.89
N ARG A 87 2.27 10.98 7.08
CA ARG A 87 1.47 12.12 7.53
C ARG A 87 1.57 12.32 9.02
N PHE A 88 1.62 13.57 9.44
CA PHE A 88 1.59 13.93 10.85
C PHE A 88 0.16 14.27 11.28
N ARG A 89 -0.27 13.75 12.41
CA ARG A 89 -1.57 14.03 13.03
C ARG A 89 -1.40 14.58 14.44
N GLU A 90 -1.76 15.83 14.63
CA GLU A 90 -1.85 16.42 15.97
C GLU A 90 -2.89 15.69 16.83
N LYS A 91 -3.98 15.25 16.20
CA LYS A 91 -5.04 14.42 16.80
C LYS A 91 -5.36 13.25 15.86
N ALA A 92 -4.97 12.05 16.24
CA ALA A 92 -5.15 10.84 15.43
C ALA A 92 -6.38 10.00 15.84
N GLY A 93 -7.21 10.53 16.74
CA GLY A 93 -8.37 9.83 17.32
C GLY A 93 -8.11 9.25 18.70
N GLY A 94 -9.14 9.24 19.55
CA GLY A 94 -9.03 8.79 20.94
C GLY A 94 -7.99 9.58 21.72
N ALA A 95 -7.08 8.86 22.39
CA ALA A 95 -6.01 9.44 23.19
C ALA A 95 -4.72 9.73 22.39
N LEU A 96 -4.66 9.33 21.11
CA LEU A 96 -3.46 9.49 20.27
C LEU A 96 -3.33 10.94 19.80
N LYS A 97 -2.20 11.55 20.15
CA LYS A 97 -1.85 12.93 19.76
C LYS A 97 -0.41 12.97 19.25
N ASN A 98 -0.16 13.87 18.31
CA ASN A 98 1.17 14.10 17.74
C ASN A 98 1.79 12.81 17.16
N VAL A 99 1.02 12.07 16.38
CA VAL A 99 1.42 10.79 15.83
C VAL A 99 1.86 10.95 14.37
N HIS A 100 3.01 10.40 14.03
CA HIS A 100 3.50 10.29 12.67
C HIS A 100 3.09 8.92 12.10
N ILE A 101 2.22 8.93 11.10
CA ILE A 101 1.60 7.73 10.54
C ILE A 101 2.15 7.48 9.15
N GLY A 102 2.69 6.28 8.93
CA GLY A 102 3.00 5.74 7.62
C GLY A 102 1.86 4.88 7.10
N SER A 103 1.57 4.96 5.80
CA SER A 103 0.58 4.10 5.16
C SER A 103 1.18 3.46 3.92
N ILE A 104 0.99 2.14 3.74
CA ILE A 104 1.21 1.48 2.46
C ILE A 104 -0.09 1.62 1.67
N VAL A 105 -0.05 2.45 0.64
CA VAL A 105 -1.24 2.93 -0.08
C VAL A 105 -1.63 1.98 -1.20
N GLU A 106 -0.63 1.58 -1.99
CA GLU A 106 -0.80 0.74 -3.16
C GLU A 106 0.43 -0.13 -3.38
N TRP A 107 0.26 -1.31 -3.97
CA TRP A 107 1.35 -2.23 -4.28
C TRP A 107 0.94 -3.25 -5.33
N GLY A 108 1.93 -3.83 -5.99
CA GLY A 108 1.69 -4.91 -6.93
C GLY A 108 2.98 -5.49 -7.50
N SER A 109 2.84 -6.66 -8.09
CA SER A 109 3.92 -7.43 -8.71
C SER A 109 3.48 -7.95 -10.07
N LYS A 110 4.41 -8.00 -11.05
CA LYS A 110 4.17 -8.60 -12.36
C LYS A 110 3.99 -10.12 -12.28
N ASP A 111 4.61 -10.74 -11.28
CA ASP A 111 4.57 -12.18 -11.07
C ASP A 111 4.75 -12.47 -9.57
N GLU A 112 3.68 -12.84 -8.89
CA GLU A 112 3.69 -13.12 -7.46
C GLU A 112 4.58 -14.31 -7.08
N LYS A 113 4.91 -15.21 -8.02
CA LYS A 113 5.87 -16.30 -7.78
C LYS A 113 7.32 -15.81 -7.72
N LYS A 114 7.61 -14.69 -8.39
CA LYS A 114 8.93 -14.06 -8.39
C LYS A 114 9.09 -13.00 -7.32
N LEU A 115 8.00 -12.32 -6.98
CA LEU A 115 7.96 -11.27 -5.97
C LEU A 115 6.60 -11.32 -5.27
N GLY A 116 6.55 -11.94 -4.10
CA GLY A 116 5.33 -12.07 -3.31
C GLY A 116 4.97 -10.79 -2.54
N GLU A 117 3.69 -10.61 -2.22
CA GLU A 117 3.22 -9.45 -1.46
C GLU A 117 3.94 -9.28 -0.10
N SER A 118 4.22 -10.38 0.62
CA SER A 118 4.96 -10.31 1.90
C SER A 118 6.36 -9.73 1.73
N GLU A 119 7.02 -9.96 0.59
CA GLU A 119 8.32 -9.38 0.28
C GLU A 119 8.19 -7.89 0.00
N ILE A 120 7.13 -7.48 -0.73
CA ILE A 120 6.82 -6.07 -0.98
C ILE A 120 6.61 -5.34 0.34
N TYR A 121 5.78 -5.88 1.26
CA TYR A 121 5.56 -5.24 2.57
C TYR A 121 6.84 -5.09 3.38
N LYS A 122 7.68 -6.13 3.44
CA LYS A 122 8.96 -6.08 4.16
C LYS A 122 9.90 -5.02 3.59
N MET A 123 9.90 -4.82 2.27
CA MET A 123 10.68 -3.75 1.64
C MET A 123 10.04 -2.38 1.89
N ALA A 124 8.71 -2.25 1.76
CA ALA A 124 8.00 -1.00 2.04
C ALA A 124 8.23 -0.51 3.48
N LEU A 125 8.24 -1.42 4.47
CA LEU A 125 8.52 -1.09 5.87
C LEU A 125 9.90 -0.45 6.07
N THR A 126 10.85 -0.65 5.18
CA THR A 126 12.20 -0.05 5.27
C THR A 126 12.31 1.34 4.70
N THR A 127 11.29 1.82 3.99
CA THR A 127 11.31 3.11 3.30
C THR A 127 10.72 4.26 4.11
N PHE A 128 10.03 3.94 5.20
CA PHE A 128 9.49 4.96 6.09
C PHE A 128 10.58 5.64 6.92
N SER A 129 10.36 6.91 7.23
CA SER A 129 11.25 7.68 8.11
C SER A 129 11.30 7.08 9.52
N ALA A 130 12.42 7.31 10.21
CA ALA A 130 12.67 6.72 11.53
C ALA A 130 11.74 7.26 12.64
N ASP A 131 11.08 8.39 12.40
CA ASP A 131 10.14 9.05 13.30
C ASP A 131 8.67 8.65 13.04
N VAL A 132 8.40 7.70 12.12
CA VAL A 132 7.07 7.11 11.97
C VAL A 132 6.75 6.21 13.16
N ASP A 133 5.67 6.55 13.86
CA ASP A 133 5.22 5.84 15.06
C ASP A 133 4.39 4.60 14.73
N ILE A 134 3.54 4.69 13.70
CA ILE A 134 2.59 3.64 13.31
C ILE A 134 2.63 3.48 11.80
N ILE A 135 2.66 2.23 11.33
CA ILE A 135 2.50 1.91 9.90
C ILE A 135 1.22 1.12 9.71
N GLU A 136 0.41 1.55 8.76
CA GLU A 136 -0.88 0.95 8.46
C GLU A 136 -1.02 0.59 6.98
N ALA A 137 -1.91 -0.34 6.70
CA ALA A 137 -2.33 -0.73 5.36
C ALA A 137 -3.76 -1.26 5.42
N ALA A 138 -4.50 -1.18 4.31
CA ALA A 138 -5.87 -1.69 4.23
C ALA A 138 -6.04 -2.63 3.04
N THR A 139 -6.81 -3.69 3.26
CA THR A 139 -7.23 -4.63 2.22
C THR A 139 -8.55 -5.29 2.61
N ALA A 140 -9.31 -5.73 1.63
CA ALA A 140 -10.48 -6.58 1.83
C ALA A 140 -10.16 -8.07 1.60
N ASP A 141 -9.01 -8.37 0.99
CA ASP A 141 -8.61 -9.74 0.67
C ASP A 141 -8.03 -10.48 1.88
N ASN A 142 -8.65 -11.62 2.22
CA ASN A 142 -8.27 -12.44 3.37
C ASN A 142 -6.85 -13.04 3.26
N ASP A 143 -6.38 -13.36 2.06
CA ASP A 143 -5.04 -13.91 1.87
C ASP A 143 -3.99 -12.81 2.02
N THR A 144 -4.26 -11.64 1.53
CA THR A 144 -3.45 -10.44 1.79
C THR A 144 -3.37 -10.14 3.30
N VAL A 145 -4.49 -10.23 4.04
CA VAL A 145 -4.49 -10.07 5.51
C VAL A 145 -3.56 -11.08 6.19
N LYS A 146 -3.57 -12.36 5.76
CA LYS A 146 -2.64 -13.37 6.30
C LYS A 146 -1.19 -13.01 6.05
N LYS A 147 -0.86 -12.58 4.82
CA LYS A 147 0.48 -12.13 4.43
C LYS A 147 0.93 -10.91 5.24
N MET A 148 0.03 -9.94 5.47
CA MET A 148 0.31 -8.78 6.33
C MET A 148 0.60 -9.19 7.78
N LYS A 149 -0.19 -10.11 8.36
CA LYS A 149 0.07 -10.64 9.72
C LYS A 149 1.46 -11.28 9.83
N MET A 150 1.90 -12.00 8.82
CA MET A 150 3.27 -12.55 8.76
C MET A 150 4.35 -11.46 8.73
N CYS A 151 4.01 -10.26 8.27
CA CYS A 151 4.88 -9.09 8.28
C CYS A 151 4.75 -8.23 9.56
N GLY A 152 4.02 -8.71 10.58
CA GLY A 152 3.88 -8.04 11.87
C GLY A 152 2.72 -7.06 11.97
N PHE A 153 1.86 -6.95 10.95
CA PHE A 153 0.64 -6.14 11.04
C PHE A 153 -0.39 -6.79 11.96
N ILE A 154 -1.03 -5.97 12.77
CA ILE A 154 -2.11 -6.37 13.69
C ILE A 154 -3.41 -5.82 13.14
N PRO A 155 -4.47 -6.63 12.94
CA PRO A 155 -5.77 -6.13 12.51
C PRO A 155 -6.31 -5.09 13.49
N HIS A 156 -6.70 -3.94 12.97
CA HIS A 156 -7.24 -2.84 13.76
C HIS A 156 -8.34 -2.12 12.99
N GLY A 157 -9.59 -2.33 13.39
CA GLY A 157 -10.75 -1.69 12.78
C GLY A 157 -11.21 -2.32 11.46
N PHE A 158 -12.36 -1.83 11.02
CA PHE A 158 -13.01 -2.22 9.77
C PHE A 158 -13.51 -0.97 9.06
N ALA A 159 -13.37 -0.92 7.73
CA ALA A 159 -13.98 0.09 6.91
C ALA A 159 -15.24 -0.48 6.23
N HIS A 160 -16.31 0.30 6.18
CA HIS A 160 -17.49 -0.07 5.41
C HIS A 160 -17.37 0.47 3.99
N ILE A 161 -17.60 -0.40 3.01
CA ILE A 161 -17.65 -0.02 1.61
C ILE A 161 -19.11 0.05 1.21
N GLY A 162 -19.55 1.23 0.74
CA GLY A 162 -20.91 1.46 0.25
C GLY A 162 -20.94 1.47 -1.28
N LEU A 163 -21.69 0.56 -1.90
CA LEU A 163 -21.94 0.58 -3.33
C LEU A 163 -23.37 1.03 -3.62
N LYS A 164 -23.54 2.08 -4.44
CA LYS A 164 -24.83 2.52 -4.95
C LYS A 164 -25.04 2.05 -6.38
N ASP A 165 -25.61 0.88 -6.55
CA ASP A 165 -25.96 0.32 -7.86
C ASP A 165 -27.43 0.56 -8.20
N LYS A 166 -27.74 1.71 -8.84
CA LYS A 166 -29.08 2.09 -9.24
C LYS A 166 -29.70 1.16 -10.29
N LYS A 167 -28.88 0.54 -11.12
CA LYS A 167 -29.33 -0.31 -12.25
C LYS A 167 -29.32 -1.78 -11.89
N LYS A 168 -28.89 -2.15 -10.67
CA LYS A 168 -28.68 -3.55 -10.24
C LYS A 168 -27.84 -4.35 -11.24
N ALA A 169 -26.84 -3.70 -11.84
CA ALA A 169 -25.97 -4.27 -12.85
C ALA A 169 -24.95 -5.25 -12.26
N TYR A 170 -24.62 -5.08 -10.99
CA TYR A 170 -23.56 -5.81 -10.31
C TYR A 170 -24.15 -6.76 -9.26
N LYS A 171 -24.74 -7.87 -9.72
CA LYS A 171 -25.49 -8.81 -8.86
C LYS A 171 -24.67 -9.45 -7.73
N ASP A 172 -23.38 -9.62 -7.92
CA ASP A 172 -22.45 -10.24 -6.99
C ASP A 172 -21.51 -9.22 -6.30
N ALA A 173 -21.76 -7.92 -6.46
CA ALA A 173 -20.95 -6.87 -5.86
C ALA A 173 -21.01 -6.81 -4.32
N SER A 174 -21.90 -7.58 -3.69
CA SER A 174 -21.93 -7.78 -2.25
C SER A 174 -20.84 -8.75 -1.74
N ASP A 175 -20.25 -9.54 -2.63
CA ASP A 175 -19.14 -10.41 -2.28
C ASP A 175 -17.82 -9.60 -2.26
N ILE A 176 -17.32 -9.34 -1.06
CA ILE A 176 -16.11 -8.56 -0.85
C ILE A 176 -14.86 -9.21 -1.43
N ASN A 177 -14.86 -10.54 -1.61
CA ASN A 177 -13.73 -11.27 -2.18
C ASN A 177 -13.54 -11.00 -3.67
N LEU A 178 -14.54 -10.43 -4.33
CA LEU A 178 -14.45 -10.00 -5.73
C LEU A 178 -13.85 -8.59 -5.91
N TRP A 179 -13.57 -7.90 -4.80
CA TRP A 179 -13.09 -6.53 -4.79
C TRP A 179 -11.60 -6.43 -4.48
N ARG A 180 -10.88 -5.74 -5.33
CA ARG A 180 -9.58 -5.21 -4.97
C ARG A 180 -9.78 -3.95 -4.14
N VAL A 181 -9.45 -4.00 -2.86
CA VAL A 181 -9.53 -2.84 -1.96
C VAL A 181 -8.13 -2.56 -1.40
N ARG A 182 -7.70 -1.32 -1.51
CA ARG A 182 -6.43 -0.82 -0.99
C ARG A 182 -6.67 0.46 -0.19
N TYR A 183 -5.67 0.91 0.52
CA TYR A 183 -5.77 2.13 1.33
C TYR A 183 -6.11 3.36 0.48
N GLY A 184 -5.71 3.35 -0.79
CA GLY A 184 -6.02 4.36 -1.79
C GLY A 184 -7.51 4.55 -2.11
N TYR A 185 -8.36 3.59 -1.76
CA TYR A 185 -9.82 3.64 -2.02
C TYR A 185 -10.60 4.41 -0.97
N ALA A 186 -9.97 4.93 0.06
CA ALA A 186 -10.65 5.66 1.12
C ALA A 186 -10.27 7.13 1.09
N ASP A 187 -11.15 7.99 1.61
CA ASP A 187 -10.88 9.40 1.90
C ASP A 187 -9.58 9.62 2.69
N VAL A 188 -9.00 8.55 3.20
CA VAL A 188 -7.75 8.55 3.96
C VAL A 188 -6.56 9.05 3.15
N ILE A 189 -6.60 8.95 1.81
CA ILE A 189 -5.61 9.60 0.94
C ILE A 189 -5.79 11.11 0.97
N LEU A 190 -7.03 11.56 1.09
CA LEU A 190 -7.39 12.97 1.11
C LEU A 190 -7.34 13.56 2.52
N THR A 191 -7.24 12.74 3.53
CA THR A 191 -7.14 13.12 4.93
C THR A 191 -5.79 12.80 5.52
#